data_0d0610cd679b2349f8942ed8fb4fb6d2
#
_entry.id   0d0610cd679b2349f8942ed8fb4fb6d2
#
_cell.length_a   1.000
_cell.length_b   1.000
_cell.length_c   1.000
_cell.angle_alpha   90.00
_cell.angle_beta   90.00
_cell.angle_gamma   90.00
#
_symmetry.space_group_name_H-M   'P 1'
#
loop_
_entity.id
_entity.type
_entity.pdbx_description
1 polymer ?
#
loop_
_entity_poly.entity_id
_entity_poly.type
_entity_poly.pdbx_seq_one_letter_code
_entity_poly.pdbx_strand_id
1 'polypeptide(L)'
;MKKKVISVICIIAMVGTMLVGCGSKTTTATTETTTETTEAAEAETEVAEAREVTKITIAVPDPEASYIYTAATEFANRAMEYSNGTLDIEISGNGSLYGGDTAAGIKQLSAGSLQMLVLATSVYASFEPAYNVISVPYMFDDQAQLLDYLNSDTGVDLMNRVESLGITSVGSWTRSFREVTNSKKPITSPDDLKGLVLRVPNNSLYVEFFNACGAVTTPMNFSEVYNALQLNTLDGQENPVDVPYSNKFYEVQKYISFTNHMADVWLVGINSKFYAGLTQEQQDAINKAGDEVQQWNVDMMAEKDQLALSSLEENGMESNQLKDEARQQFVEISQSLYPKFEELIQDDDLLNATAEFTGKTVE
;
A
#
# COMPACT_ATOMS: atom_id res chain seq x y z
N MET A 1 -48.75 0.98 24.05
CA MET A 1 -49.33 2.34 24.01
C MET A 1 -48.77 3.04 22.77
N LYS A 2 -49.66 3.48 21.90
CA LYS A 2 -49.43 4.16 20.61
C LYS A 2 -49.00 5.62 20.81
N LYS A 3 -48.18 6.17 19.94
CA LYS A 3 -48.16 7.58 19.48
C LYS A 3 -46.78 7.87 18.83
N LYS A 4 -46.61 8.62 17.77
CA LYS A 4 -47.35 9.09 16.58
C LYS A 4 -46.25 9.70 15.67
N VAL A 5 -46.36 9.42 14.43
CA VAL A 5 -45.60 10.03 13.30
C VAL A 5 -46.00 11.50 13.16
N ILE A 6 -45.06 12.38 12.90
CA ILE A 6 -45.32 13.68 12.25
C ILE A 6 -44.38 13.88 11.07
N SER A 7 -45.01 13.85 9.89
CA SER A 7 -44.43 14.22 8.61
C SER A 7 -44.67 15.71 8.39
N VAL A 8 -43.66 16.46 7.99
CA VAL A 8 -43.86 17.84 7.49
C VAL A 8 -43.34 17.91 6.07
N ILE A 9 -44.31 18.04 5.17
CA ILE A 9 -44.13 18.35 3.75
C ILE A 9 -44.16 19.88 3.64
N CYS A 10 -43.15 20.49 3.05
CA CYS A 10 -43.23 21.87 2.55
C CYS A 10 -43.09 21.87 1.04
N ILE A 11 -44.21 22.19 0.40
CA ILE A 11 -44.38 22.53 -0.99
C ILE A 11 -44.16 24.05 -1.10
N ILE A 12 -43.30 24.52 -2.00
CA ILE A 12 -43.32 25.93 -2.46
C ILE A 12 -43.38 25.95 -3.98
N ALA A 13 -44.39 26.69 -4.45
CA ALA A 13 -44.87 26.80 -5.78
C ALA A 13 -44.03 27.79 -6.64
N MET A 14 -44.05 27.54 -7.93
CA MET A 14 -43.65 28.45 -9.00
C MET A 14 -44.56 29.70 -9.06
N VAL A 15 -43.98 30.85 -9.42
CA VAL A 15 -44.69 31.91 -10.15
C VAL A 15 -43.76 32.43 -11.24
N GLY A 16 -44.18 32.23 -12.47
CA GLY A 16 -43.62 32.88 -13.64
C GLY A 16 -44.39 34.17 -13.96
N THR A 17 -43.73 35.09 -14.59
CA THR A 17 -44.44 36.15 -15.41
C THR A 17 -43.56 36.56 -16.59
N MET A 18 -44.12 36.38 -17.78
CA MET A 18 -43.75 37.02 -19.05
C MET A 18 -44.27 38.48 -19.10
N LEU A 19 -43.65 39.29 -19.98
CA LEU A 19 -44.25 40.22 -20.94
C LEU A 19 -43.18 41.19 -21.45
N VAL A 20 -42.73 41.14 -22.69
CA VAL A 20 -43.17 41.76 -23.94
C VAL A 20 -43.32 43.29 -23.88
N GLY A 21 -42.59 44.01 -24.75
CA GLY A 21 -42.79 45.40 -25.03
C GLY A 21 -41.82 45.98 -26.08
N CYS A 22 -42.20 45.96 -27.35
CA CYS A 22 -41.61 46.70 -28.48
C CYS A 22 -41.78 48.20 -28.33
N GLY A 23 -40.88 49.00 -28.95
CA GLY A 23 -41.13 50.39 -29.22
C GLY A 23 -39.94 51.16 -29.79
N SER A 24 -39.83 51.26 -31.09
CA SER A 24 -39.00 52.19 -31.86
C SER A 24 -39.23 53.65 -31.55
N LYS A 25 -38.17 54.51 -31.57
CA LYS A 25 -38.11 55.71 -32.38
C LYS A 25 -36.74 56.31 -32.50
N THR A 26 -36.38 56.58 -33.71
CA THR A 26 -35.27 57.36 -34.28
C THR A 26 -35.23 58.80 -33.79
N THR A 27 -34.07 59.35 -33.47
CA THR A 27 -33.76 60.76 -33.69
C THR A 27 -32.26 60.93 -33.92
N THR A 28 -31.93 61.45 -35.06
CA THR A 28 -30.61 61.85 -35.56
C THR A 28 -30.19 63.16 -34.92
N ALA A 29 -28.96 63.27 -34.49
CA ALA A 29 -28.23 64.54 -34.36
C ALA A 29 -26.75 64.30 -34.55
N THR A 30 -26.20 65.07 -35.42
CA THR A 30 -24.84 65.08 -35.99
C THR A 30 -23.88 65.92 -35.13
N THR A 31 -22.56 65.59 -35.32
CA THR A 31 -21.37 66.44 -35.06
C THR A 31 -20.74 66.28 -33.66
N GLU A 32 -19.51 65.96 -33.45
CA GLU A 32 -18.23 66.42 -34.04
C GLU A 32 -17.07 65.44 -33.68
N THR A 33 -16.09 65.41 -34.56
CA THR A 33 -14.83 64.67 -34.52
C THR A 33 -13.91 65.21 -33.44
N THR A 34 -13.43 64.33 -32.56
CA THR A 34 -12.14 64.53 -31.88
C THR A 34 -11.39 63.24 -31.88
N THR A 35 -10.30 63.23 -32.62
CA THR A 35 -9.36 62.12 -32.77
C THR A 35 -8.47 62.10 -31.52
N GLU A 36 -8.71 61.16 -30.60
CA GLU A 36 -7.70 60.76 -29.61
C GLU A 36 -7.25 59.36 -29.92
N THR A 37 -5.99 59.25 -30.29
CA THR A 37 -5.26 58.01 -30.51
C THR A 37 -5.02 57.38 -29.17
N THR A 38 -5.79 56.34 -28.81
CA THR A 38 -5.50 55.49 -27.66
C THR A 38 -4.89 54.23 -28.23
N GLU A 39 -3.60 54.03 -27.97
CA GLU A 39 -2.90 52.71 -28.13
C GLU A 39 -3.69 51.67 -27.37
N ALA A 40 -4.32 50.78 -28.13
CA ALA A 40 -4.87 49.55 -27.57
C ALA A 40 -3.70 48.63 -27.25
N ALA A 41 -3.40 48.48 -25.97
CA ALA A 41 -2.60 47.39 -25.48
C ALA A 41 -3.36 46.12 -25.77
N GLU A 42 -2.91 45.33 -26.74
CA GLU A 42 -3.31 43.94 -26.93
C GLU A 42 -2.90 43.16 -25.68
N ALA A 43 -3.86 42.95 -24.79
CA ALA A 43 -3.72 41.91 -23.78
C ALA A 43 -3.79 40.58 -24.53
N GLU A 44 -2.64 39.95 -24.77
CA GLU A 44 -2.58 38.56 -25.11
C GLU A 44 -3.28 37.77 -23.99
N THR A 45 -4.51 37.40 -24.23
CA THR A 45 -5.18 36.40 -23.41
C THR A 45 -4.57 35.09 -23.83
N GLU A 46 -3.55 34.64 -23.09
CA GLU A 46 -3.04 33.28 -23.15
C GLU A 46 -4.25 32.36 -22.87
N VAL A 47 -4.82 31.81 -23.92
CA VAL A 47 -5.82 30.74 -23.82
C VAL A 47 -5.03 29.55 -23.29
N ALA A 48 -5.08 29.33 -21.98
CA ALA A 48 -4.57 28.11 -21.38
C ALA A 48 -5.28 26.95 -22.09
N GLU A 49 -4.58 26.25 -22.98
CA GLU A 49 -5.05 25.00 -23.55
C GLU A 49 -5.45 24.11 -22.35
N ALA A 50 -6.70 23.64 -22.37
CA ALA A 50 -7.17 22.71 -21.35
C ALA A 50 -6.29 21.47 -21.41
N ARG A 51 -5.34 21.35 -20.48
CA ARG A 51 -4.46 20.17 -20.40
C ARG A 51 -5.33 18.94 -20.16
N GLU A 52 -5.12 17.91 -20.95
CA GLU A 52 -5.83 16.64 -20.79
C GLU A 52 -5.42 16.01 -19.45
N VAL A 53 -6.41 15.78 -18.58
CA VAL A 53 -6.17 15.18 -17.26
C VAL A 53 -6.26 13.67 -17.39
N THR A 54 -5.19 12.98 -17.04
CA THR A 54 -5.13 11.51 -17.00
C THR A 54 -5.60 11.01 -15.63
N LYS A 55 -6.64 10.17 -15.63
CA LYS A 55 -7.15 9.55 -14.41
C LYS A 55 -6.44 8.24 -14.12
N ILE A 56 -6.04 8.05 -12.85
CA ILE A 56 -5.39 6.86 -12.34
C ILE A 56 -6.13 6.39 -11.07
N THR A 57 -6.37 5.08 -10.97
CA THR A 57 -6.82 4.49 -9.72
C THR A 57 -5.74 3.59 -9.16
N ILE A 58 -5.33 3.83 -7.91
CA ILE A 58 -4.41 2.98 -7.15
C ILE A 58 -5.23 2.01 -6.30
N ALA A 59 -5.06 0.72 -6.52
CA ALA A 59 -5.67 -0.31 -5.68
C ALA A 59 -4.75 -0.66 -4.52
N VAL A 60 -5.30 -0.79 -3.30
CA VAL A 60 -4.59 -1.26 -2.10
C VAL A 60 -5.42 -2.30 -1.36
N PRO A 61 -4.78 -3.26 -0.64
CA PRO A 61 -5.49 -4.38 0.01
C PRO A 61 -6.25 -3.97 1.28
N ASP A 62 -5.79 -2.93 1.97
CA ASP A 62 -6.18 -2.56 3.31
C ASP A 62 -7.21 -1.40 3.33
N PRO A 63 -7.87 -1.15 4.48
CA PRO A 63 -8.80 -0.04 4.63
C PRO A 63 -8.09 1.33 4.68
N GLU A 64 -8.88 2.40 4.58
CA GLU A 64 -8.41 3.80 4.60
C GLU A 64 -7.55 4.16 5.83
N ALA A 65 -7.81 3.51 6.97
CA ALA A 65 -7.06 3.74 8.21
C ALA A 65 -5.64 3.12 8.20
N SER A 66 -5.27 2.34 7.19
CA SER A 66 -4.00 1.63 7.11
C SER A 66 -2.83 2.52 6.66
N TYR A 67 -1.61 2.09 6.97
CA TYR A 67 -0.40 2.81 6.54
C TYR A 67 -0.22 2.76 5.03
N ILE A 68 -0.51 1.62 4.38
CA ILE A 68 -0.44 1.51 2.92
C ILE A 68 -1.38 2.48 2.21
N TYR A 69 -2.60 2.66 2.75
CA TYR A 69 -3.55 3.63 2.18
C TYR A 69 -3.05 5.06 2.40
N THR A 70 -2.48 5.34 3.57
CA THR A 70 -1.89 6.64 3.91
C THR A 70 -0.70 6.95 2.99
N ALA A 71 0.21 5.99 2.75
CA ALA A 71 1.35 6.14 1.86
C ALA A 71 0.91 6.32 0.39
N ALA A 72 -0.09 5.55 -0.06
CA ALA A 72 -0.65 5.71 -1.40
C ALA A 72 -1.33 7.08 -1.60
N THR A 73 -1.96 7.62 -0.54
CA THR A 73 -2.56 8.97 -0.57
C THR A 73 -1.49 10.04 -0.67
N GLU A 74 -0.40 9.93 0.09
CA GLU A 74 0.72 10.87 0.01
C GLU A 74 1.38 10.83 -1.37
N PHE A 75 1.59 9.63 -1.92
CA PHE A 75 2.08 9.44 -3.28
C PHE A 75 1.17 10.12 -4.31
N ALA A 76 -0.14 9.89 -4.22
CA ALA A 76 -1.11 10.50 -5.13
C ALA A 76 -1.07 12.03 -5.07
N ASN A 77 -1.04 12.60 -3.86
CA ASN A 77 -0.99 14.05 -3.66
C ASN A 77 0.25 14.66 -4.29
N ARG A 78 1.43 14.05 -4.06
CA ARG A 78 2.69 14.53 -4.66
C ARG A 78 2.69 14.40 -6.17
N ALA A 79 2.27 13.26 -6.72
CA ALA A 79 2.22 13.04 -8.16
C ALA A 79 1.26 14.02 -8.86
N MET A 80 0.10 14.31 -8.27
CA MET A 80 -0.83 15.30 -8.78
C MET A 80 -0.23 16.73 -8.72
N GLU A 81 0.46 17.07 -7.65
CA GLU A 81 1.15 18.36 -7.52
C GLU A 81 2.27 18.50 -8.56
N TYR A 82 3.17 17.51 -8.67
CA TYR A 82 4.34 17.54 -9.57
C TYR A 82 3.96 17.50 -11.05
N SER A 83 2.82 16.90 -11.37
CA SER A 83 2.27 16.90 -12.74
C SER A 83 1.54 18.20 -13.10
N ASN A 84 1.57 19.23 -12.23
CA ASN A 84 0.82 20.47 -12.42
C ASN A 84 -0.68 20.23 -12.71
N GLY A 85 -1.29 19.22 -12.06
CA GLY A 85 -2.69 18.87 -12.16
C GLY A 85 -3.07 18.14 -13.46
N THR A 86 -2.11 17.60 -14.23
CA THR A 86 -2.41 16.75 -15.40
C THR A 86 -2.65 15.28 -15.01
N LEU A 87 -2.41 14.91 -13.75
CA LEU A 87 -2.84 13.64 -13.15
C LEU A 87 -4.00 13.89 -12.17
N ASP A 88 -4.97 12.97 -12.16
CA ASP A 88 -6.06 12.86 -11.18
C ASP A 88 -6.04 11.44 -10.62
N ILE A 89 -5.60 11.28 -9.37
CA ILE A 89 -5.28 9.97 -8.77
C ILE A 89 -6.19 9.71 -7.58
N GLU A 90 -6.95 8.61 -7.66
CA GLU A 90 -7.83 8.13 -6.61
C GLU A 90 -7.31 6.82 -5.99
N ILE A 91 -7.58 6.60 -4.69
CA ILE A 91 -7.20 5.36 -3.99
C ILE A 91 -8.45 4.49 -3.77
N SER A 92 -8.33 3.21 -4.10
CA SER A 92 -9.37 2.21 -3.85
C SER A 92 -8.85 1.17 -2.85
N GLY A 93 -9.42 1.16 -1.65
CA GLY A 93 -9.03 0.29 -0.55
C GLY A 93 -9.77 -1.05 -0.49
N ASN A 94 -9.43 -1.86 0.54
CA ASN A 94 -10.04 -3.15 0.86
C ASN A 94 -9.95 -4.20 -0.26
N GLY A 95 -9.02 -4.05 -1.19
CA GLY A 95 -8.90 -4.97 -2.34
C GLY A 95 -10.13 -5.00 -3.24
N SER A 96 -10.99 -3.98 -3.18
CA SER A 96 -12.32 -3.99 -3.82
C SER A 96 -12.26 -4.15 -5.33
N LEU A 97 -11.23 -3.61 -6.00
CA LEU A 97 -11.08 -3.67 -7.46
C LEU A 97 -10.69 -5.06 -7.97
N TYR A 98 -10.14 -5.92 -7.12
CA TYR A 98 -9.74 -7.28 -7.48
C TYR A 98 -10.42 -8.36 -6.62
N GLY A 99 -11.51 -7.98 -5.92
CA GLY A 99 -12.32 -8.92 -5.13
C GLY A 99 -11.60 -9.53 -3.93
N GLY A 100 -10.54 -8.88 -3.43
CA GLY A 100 -9.74 -9.34 -2.30
C GLY A 100 -8.77 -10.49 -2.62
N ASP A 101 -8.72 -10.97 -3.87
CA ASP A 101 -7.75 -11.96 -4.36
C ASP A 101 -6.52 -11.23 -4.90
N THR A 102 -5.43 -11.23 -4.11
CA THR A 102 -4.20 -10.52 -4.46
C THR A 102 -3.54 -11.05 -5.74
N ALA A 103 -3.62 -12.35 -6.02
CA ALA A 103 -3.11 -12.93 -7.25
C ALA A 103 -3.92 -12.46 -8.48
N ALA A 104 -5.24 -12.32 -8.32
CA ALA A 104 -6.08 -11.71 -9.36
C ALA A 104 -5.72 -10.23 -9.56
N GLY A 105 -5.41 -9.49 -8.49
CA GLY A 105 -4.96 -8.10 -8.55
C GLY A 105 -3.70 -7.94 -9.40
N ILE A 106 -2.67 -8.75 -9.15
CA ILE A 106 -1.40 -8.74 -9.93
C ILE A 106 -1.68 -9.07 -11.41
N LYS A 107 -2.50 -10.08 -11.71
CA LYS A 107 -2.87 -10.42 -13.08
C LYS A 107 -3.63 -9.30 -13.79
N GLN A 108 -4.52 -8.61 -13.07
CA GLN A 108 -5.26 -7.47 -13.63
C GLN A 108 -4.35 -6.28 -13.90
N LEU A 109 -3.39 -6.00 -13.01
CA LEU A 109 -2.36 -4.98 -13.22
C LEU A 109 -1.50 -5.32 -14.44
N SER A 110 -0.99 -6.55 -14.52
CA SER A 110 -0.21 -7.06 -15.67
C SER A 110 -0.98 -6.92 -16.99
N ALA A 111 -2.27 -7.25 -16.99
CA ALA A 111 -3.14 -7.15 -18.17
C ALA A 111 -3.60 -5.72 -18.51
N GLY A 112 -3.38 -4.73 -17.65
CA GLY A 112 -3.81 -3.34 -17.80
C GLY A 112 -5.27 -3.08 -17.45
N SER A 113 -5.94 -4.01 -16.77
CA SER A 113 -7.30 -3.79 -16.23
C SER A 113 -7.28 -2.97 -14.95
N LEU A 114 -6.17 -2.96 -14.22
CA LEU A 114 -5.81 -1.99 -13.18
C LEU A 114 -4.67 -1.13 -13.70
N GLN A 115 -4.67 0.16 -13.39
CA GLN A 115 -3.58 1.07 -13.73
C GLN A 115 -2.45 0.95 -12.73
N MET A 116 -2.76 1.00 -11.42
CA MET A 116 -1.78 0.90 -10.35
C MET A 116 -2.25 -0.02 -9.22
N LEU A 117 -1.30 -0.67 -8.57
CA LEU A 117 -1.52 -1.56 -7.44
C LEU A 117 -0.34 -1.48 -6.48
N VAL A 118 -0.62 -1.34 -5.19
CA VAL A 118 0.40 -1.43 -4.15
C VAL A 118 0.16 -2.72 -3.36
N LEU A 119 1.13 -3.63 -3.39
CA LEU A 119 1.09 -4.89 -2.64
C LEU A 119 2.46 -5.24 -2.07
N ALA A 120 2.46 -6.08 -1.04
CA ALA A 120 3.69 -6.62 -0.46
C ALA A 120 4.46 -7.50 -1.46
N THR A 121 5.80 -7.39 -1.46
CA THR A 121 6.68 -8.24 -2.28
C THR A 121 6.48 -9.72 -1.99
N SER A 122 6.15 -10.09 -0.76
CA SER A 122 5.81 -11.45 -0.37
C SER A 122 4.65 -12.08 -1.15
N VAL A 123 3.73 -11.25 -1.67
CA VAL A 123 2.63 -11.70 -2.54
C VAL A 123 3.10 -11.83 -3.99
N TYR A 124 3.92 -10.89 -4.45
CA TYR A 124 4.54 -10.94 -5.78
C TYR A 124 5.46 -12.16 -5.97
N ALA A 125 6.02 -12.70 -4.89
CA ALA A 125 6.90 -13.88 -4.93
C ALA A 125 6.25 -15.13 -5.56
N SER A 126 4.93 -15.20 -5.65
CA SER A 126 4.22 -16.26 -6.39
C SER A 126 4.35 -16.11 -7.93
N PHE A 127 4.79 -14.96 -8.42
CA PHE A 127 4.96 -14.63 -9.83
C PHE A 127 6.45 -14.40 -10.20
N GLU A 128 7.20 -13.82 -9.29
CA GLU A 128 8.64 -13.59 -9.38
C GLU A 128 9.30 -14.11 -8.08
N PRO A 129 9.79 -15.36 -8.10
CA PRO A 129 10.31 -16.04 -6.90
C PRO A 129 11.43 -15.28 -6.16
N ALA A 130 12.23 -14.48 -6.87
CA ALA A 130 13.32 -13.71 -6.30
C ALA A 130 12.88 -12.76 -5.19
N TYR A 131 11.63 -12.27 -5.21
CA TYR A 131 11.11 -11.42 -4.12
C TYR A 131 11.08 -12.10 -2.76
N ASN A 132 11.14 -13.44 -2.71
CA ASN A 132 11.28 -14.16 -1.44
C ASN A 132 12.51 -13.76 -0.64
N VAL A 133 13.58 -13.24 -1.28
CA VAL A 133 14.81 -12.84 -0.60
C VAL A 133 14.56 -11.77 0.47
N ILE A 134 13.61 -10.85 0.24
CA ILE A 134 13.21 -9.84 1.23
C ILE A 134 12.63 -10.47 2.49
N SER A 135 11.88 -11.56 2.32
CA SER A 135 11.15 -12.23 3.40
C SER A 135 11.94 -13.36 4.06
N VAL A 136 13.22 -13.56 3.73
CA VAL A 136 14.06 -14.53 4.45
C VAL A 136 14.11 -14.12 5.93
N PRO A 137 13.67 -14.97 6.87
CA PRO A 137 13.54 -14.57 8.27
C PRO A 137 14.88 -14.15 8.87
N TYR A 138 14.88 -13.00 9.56
CA TYR A 138 16.07 -12.41 10.20
C TYR A 138 17.22 -12.06 9.24
N MET A 139 16.96 -11.95 7.94
CA MET A 139 17.96 -11.50 6.96
C MET A 139 18.36 -10.05 7.21
N PHE A 140 17.40 -9.18 7.47
CA PHE A 140 17.61 -7.77 7.78
C PHE A 140 17.53 -7.53 9.29
N ASP A 141 18.41 -6.69 9.81
CA ASP A 141 18.47 -6.39 11.25
C ASP A 141 17.51 -5.28 11.66
N ASP A 142 17.31 -4.29 10.79
CA ASP A 142 16.43 -3.14 11.03
C ASP A 142 15.91 -2.49 9.72
N GLN A 143 15.05 -1.51 9.90
CA GLN A 143 14.44 -0.74 8.81
C GLN A 143 15.46 0.07 7.99
N ALA A 144 16.52 0.58 8.64
CA ALA A 144 17.54 1.37 7.96
C ALA A 144 18.35 0.48 7.01
N GLN A 145 18.74 -0.71 7.45
CA GLN A 145 19.44 -1.69 6.60
C GLN A 145 18.56 -2.14 5.42
N LEU A 146 17.26 -2.34 5.65
CA LEU A 146 16.33 -2.68 4.57
C LEU A 146 16.20 -1.53 3.55
N LEU A 147 16.11 -0.29 4.03
CA LEU A 147 16.04 0.89 3.17
C LEU A 147 17.32 1.05 2.34
N ASP A 148 18.49 0.91 2.98
CA ASP A 148 19.78 0.97 2.31
C ASP A 148 19.90 -0.13 1.24
N TYR A 149 19.41 -1.35 1.54
CA TYR A 149 19.36 -2.44 0.57
C TYR A 149 18.48 -2.11 -0.64
N LEU A 150 17.29 -1.58 -0.44
CA LEU A 150 16.39 -1.21 -1.53
C LEU A 150 16.98 -0.12 -2.44
N ASN A 151 17.85 0.74 -1.89
CA ASN A 151 18.54 1.80 -2.62
C ASN A 151 19.89 1.35 -3.22
N SER A 152 20.33 0.12 -2.95
CA SER A 152 21.51 -0.48 -3.58
C SER A 152 21.20 -0.95 -5.00
N ASP A 153 22.25 -1.16 -5.83
CA ASP A 153 22.08 -1.70 -7.17
C ASP A 153 21.32 -3.04 -7.15
N THR A 154 21.63 -3.91 -6.19
CA THR A 154 20.94 -5.21 -6.01
C THR A 154 19.45 -5.04 -5.68
N GLY A 155 19.11 -4.11 -4.80
CA GLY A 155 17.72 -3.84 -4.42
C GLY A 155 16.92 -3.21 -5.56
N VAL A 156 17.51 -2.27 -6.28
CA VAL A 156 16.90 -1.64 -7.48
C VAL A 156 16.65 -2.69 -8.57
N ASP A 157 17.63 -3.54 -8.87
CA ASP A 157 17.48 -4.62 -9.84
C ASP A 157 16.40 -5.60 -9.44
N LEU A 158 16.33 -5.94 -8.14
CA LEU A 158 15.28 -6.81 -7.61
C LEU A 158 13.89 -6.18 -7.81
N MET A 159 13.70 -4.90 -7.43
CA MET A 159 12.39 -4.25 -7.57
C MET A 159 11.95 -4.14 -9.03
N ASN A 160 12.88 -4.03 -9.97
CA ASN A 160 12.59 -3.95 -11.41
C ASN A 160 12.25 -5.31 -12.05
N ARG A 161 12.48 -6.45 -11.39
CA ARG A 161 12.11 -7.78 -11.94
C ARG A 161 10.61 -7.92 -12.27
N VAL A 162 9.77 -7.11 -11.65
CA VAL A 162 8.34 -7.04 -11.97
C VAL A 162 8.06 -6.64 -13.43
N GLU A 163 9.03 -6.08 -14.15
CA GLU A 163 8.91 -5.77 -15.58
C GLU A 163 8.64 -7.00 -16.45
N SER A 164 9.14 -8.18 -16.04
CA SER A 164 8.84 -9.46 -16.68
C SER A 164 7.35 -9.78 -16.71
N LEU A 165 6.59 -9.19 -15.79
CA LEU A 165 5.14 -9.32 -15.66
C LEU A 165 4.36 -8.22 -16.40
N GLY A 166 5.05 -7.32 -17.13
CA GLY A 166 4.42 -6.15 -17.77
C GLY A 166 3.99 -5.06 -16.76
N ILE A 167 4.70 -4.98 -15.64
CA ILE A 167 4.48 -4.01 -14.57
C ILE A 167 5.78 -3.19 -14.41
N THR A 168 5.68 -1.90 -14.26
CA THR A 168 6.81 -1.02 -13.93
C THR A 168 6.74 -0.70 -12.43
N SER A 169 7.86 -0.85 -11.73
CA SER A 169 8.00 -0.39 -10.34
C SER A 169 8.23 1.12 -10.34
N VAL A 170 7.38 1.86 -9.64
CA VAL A 170 7.49 3.32 -9.48
C VAL A 170 7.68 3.72 -8.02
N GLY A 171 7.99 2.77 -7.17
CA GLY A 171 8.32 2.97 -5.77
C GLY A 171 8.42 1.64 -5.02
N SER A 172 9.28 1.62 -4.02
CA SER A 172 9.44 0.52 -3.07
C SER A 172 9.44 1.09 -1.66
N TRP A 173 8.38 0.82 -0.90
CA TRP A 173 8.23 1.39 0.44
C TRP A 173 8.39 0.30 1.49
N THR A 174 9.27 0.51 2.48
CA THR A 174 9.45 -0.44 3.57
C THR A 174 8.20 -0.55 4.41
N ARG A 175 8.07 -1.67 5.10
CA ARG A 175 7.06 -1.90 6.16
C ARG A 175 7.77 -2.16 7.47
N SER A 176 7.11 -1.88 8.60
CA SER A 176 7.58 -2.36 9.89
C SER A 176 7.73 -3.89 9.85
N PHE A 177 8.67 -4.44 10.64
CA PHE A 177 8.87 -5.88 10.67
C PHE A 177 7.62 -6.59 11.16
N ARG A 178 7.48 -7.84 10.76
CA ARG A 178 6.26 -8.62 10.98
C ARG A 178 6.27 -9.27 12.35
N GLU A 179 5.10 -9.23 13.00
CA GLU A 179 4.86 -9.69 14.35
C GLU A 179 3.77 -10.77 14.37
N VAL A 180 3.77 -11.62 15.38
CA VAL A 180 2.74 -12.65 15.52
C VAL A 180 1.63 -12.16 16.45
N THR A 181 0.37 -12.23 15.98
CA THR A 181 -0.80 -12.09 16.86
C THR A 181 -1.55 -13.41 16.99
N ASN A 182 -2.14 -13.67 18.15
CA ASN A 182 -2.96 -14.86 18.36
C ASN A 182 -3.95 -14.69 19.53
N SER A 183 -4.93 -15.60 19.64
CA SER A 183 -5.95 -15.59 20.70
C SER A 183 -5.63 -16.52 21.87
N LYS A 184 -4.50 -17.24 21.88
CA LYS A 184 -4.22 -18.32 22.83
C LYS A 184 -3.25 -17.94 23.94
N LYS A 185 -2.04 -17.43 23.58
CA LYS A 185 -0.95 -17.16 24.53
C LYS A 185 0.10 -16.23 23.94
N PRO A 186 0.89 -15.55 24.78
CA PRO A 186 2.10 -14.88 24.32
C PRO A 186 3.07 -15.87 23.66
N ILE A 187 3.76 -15.43 22.61
CA ILE A 187 4.87 -16.17 22.01
C ILE A 187 6.16 -15.66 22.63
N THR A 188 6.85 -16.53 23.35
CA THR A 188 8.11 -16.25 24.05
C THR A 188 9.26 -17.13 23.57
N SER A 189 8.96 -18.13 22.74
CA SER A 189 9.92 -19.04 22.09
C SER A 189 9.25 -19.72 20.89
N PRO A 190 10.00 -20.39 19.97
CA PRO A 190 9.41 -21.18 18.90
C PRO A 190 8.45 -22.26 19.39
N ASP A 191 8.70 -22.83 20.57
CA ASP A 191 7.85 -23.86 21.18
C ASP A 191 6.42 -23.37 21.45
N ASP A 192 6.22 -22.07 21.61
CA ASP A 192 4.90 -21.48 21.81
C ASP A 192 4.05 -21.48 20.54
N LEU A 193 4.66 -21.62 19.36
CA LEU A 193 3.95 -21.75 18.08
C LEU A 193 3.44 -23.17 17.84
N LYS A 194 3.92 -24.17 18.58
CA LYS A 194 3.53 -25.58 18.36
C LYS A 194 2.04 -25.81 18.41
N GLY A 195 1.50 -26.25 17.29
CA GLY A 195 0.10 -26.60 17.13
C GLY A 195 -0.85 -25.40 16.98
N LEU A 196 -0.36 -24.16 16.99
CA LEU A 196 -1.20 -23.01 16.65
C LEU A 196 -1.55 -23.04 15.16
N VAL A 197 -2.82 -22.88 14.85
CA VAL A 197 -3.29 -22.70 13.49
C VAL A 197 -3.04 -21.23 13.10
N LEU A 198 -1.97 -21.02 12.37
CA LEU A 198 -1.48 -19.68 12.02
C LEU A 198 -1.75 -19.37 10.55
N ARG A 199 -2.49 -18.30 10.28
CA ARG A 199 -2.59 -17.79 8.92
C ARG A 199 -1.26 -17.15 8.49
N VAL A 200 -0.85 -17.50 7.28
CA VAL A 200 0.25 -16.82 6.58
C VAL A 200 -0.24 -16.33 5.20
N PRO A 201 0.44 -15.39 4.54
CA PRO A 201 0.13 -15.07 3.14
C PRO A 201 0.32 -16.30 2.23
N ASN A 202 -0.21 -16.24 1.01
CA ASN A 202 -0.02 -17.28 -0.01
C ASN A 202 1.43 -17.26 -0.51
N ASN A 203 2.37 -17.66 0.36
CA ASN A 203 3.80 -17.68 0.11
C ASN A 203 4.44 -18.90 0.79
N SER A 204 5.15 -19.73 0.01
CA SER A 204 5.74 -20.97 0.49
C SER A 204 6.87 -20.75 1.51
N LEU A 205 7.62 -19.65 1.43
CA LEU A 205 8.70 -19.35 2.38
C LEU A 205 8.14 -19.15 3.80
N TYR A 206 7.01 -18.45 3.93
CA TYR A 206 6.30 -18.29 5.20
C TYR A 206 5.80 -19.63 5.74
N VAL A 207 5.26 -20.48 4.86
CA VAL A 207 4.79 -21.83 5.23
C VAL A 207 5.94 -22.66 5.79
N GLU A 208 7.08 -22.70 5.10
CA GLU A 208 8.25 -23.49 5.55
C GLU A 208 8.77 -22.98 6.91
N PHE A 209 8.94 -21.67 7.08
CA PHE A 209 9.45 -21.13 8.33
C PHE A 209 8.54 -21.42 9.52
N PHE A 210 7.24 -21.11 9.42
CA PHE A 210 6.34 -21.30 10.55
C PHE A 210 6.03 -22.77 10.83
N ASN A 211 6.03 -23.63 9.81
CA ASN A 211 5.97 -25.08 10.02
C ASN A 211 7.21 -25.60 10.76
N ALA A 212 8.41 -25.12 10.44
CA ALA A 212 9.64 -25.48 11.15
C ALA A 212 9.61 -24.99 12.61
N CYS A 213 8.95 -23.87 12.90
CA CYS A 213 8.65 -23.42 14.27
C CYS A 213 7.55 -24.26 14.96
N GLY A 214 6.90 -25.19 14.26
CA GLY A 214 5.89 -26.09 14.82
C GLY A 214 4.45 -25.60 14.71
N ALA A 215 4.19 -24.46 14.06
CA ALA A 215 2.83 -24.02 13.78
C ALA A 215 2.14 -24.90 12.73
N VAL A 216 0.82 -24.85 12.67
CA VAL A 216 0.02 -25.41 11.58
C VAL A 216 -0.37 -24.25 10.67
N THR A 217 0.36 -24.07 9.57
CA THR A 217 0.15 -22.94 8.68
C THR A 217 -1.09 -23.11 7.80
N THR A 218 -1.80 -22.00 7.59
CA THR A 218 -2.96 -21.92 6.70
C THR A 218 -2.77 -20.73 5.75
N PRO A 219 -2.21 -20.93 4.55
CA PRO A 219 -2.12 -19.88 3.54
C PRO A 219 -3.51 -19.44 3.11
N MET A 220 -3.78 -18.12 3.12
CA MET A 220 -5.06 -17.57 2.66
C MET A 220 -4.95 -16.09 2.28
N ASN A 221 -5.87 -15.65 1.42
CA ASN A 221 -5.99 -14.24 1.05
C ASN A 221 -6.28 -13.36 2.26
N PHE A 222 -5.72 -12.14 2.26
CA PHE A 222 -5.84 -11.25 3.40
C PHE A 222 -7.29 -10.87 3.73
N SER A 223 -8.13 -10.70 2.72
CA SER A 223 -9.56 -10.38 2.85
C SER A 223 -10.37 -11.39 3.66
N GLU A 224 -9.87 -12.63 3.83
CA GLU A 224 -10.57 -13.71 4.55
C GLU A 224 -10.15 -13.79 6.02
N VAL A 225 -9.03 -13.13 6.41
CA VAL A 225 -8.36 -13.35 7.70
C VAL A 225 -9.24 -12.95 8.88
N TYR A 226 -9.84 -11.76 8.87
CA TYR A 226 -10.67 -11.31 9.99
C TYR A 226 -11.81 -12.31 10.29
N ASN A 227 -12.51 -12.75 9.26
CA ASN A 227 -13.61 -13.70 9.42
C ASN A 227 -13.13 -15.06 9.94
N ALA A 228 -11.98 -15.54 9.46
CA ALA A 228 -11.41 -16.81 9.91
C ALA A 228 -10.96 -16.74 11.38
N LEU A 229 -10.38 -15.62 11.82
CA LEU A 229 -10.05 -15.36 13.22
C LEU A 229 -11.32 -15.27 14.10
N GLN A 230 -12.34 -14.55 13.63
CA GLN A 230 -13.62 -14.39 14.32
C GLN A 230 -14.35 -15.72 14.52
N LEU A 231 -14.29 -16.60 13.52
CA LEU A 231 -14.88 -17.94 13.57
C LEU A 231 -14.00 -18.97 14.32
N ASN A 232 -12.83 -18.55 14.83
CA ASN A 232 -11.85 -19.43 15.48
C ASN A 232 -11.40 -20.61 14.61
N THR A 233 -11.40 -20.47 13.29
CA THR A 233 -10.79 -21.44 12.36
C THR A 233 -9.27 -21.23 12.26
N LEU A 234 -8.81 -20.07 12.68
CA LEU A 234 -7.41 -19.68 12.91
C LEU A 234 -7.21 -19.31 14.37
N ASP A 235 -6.06 -19.63 14.93
CA ASP A 235 -5.65 -19.17 16.24
C ASP A 235 -4.94 -17.81 16.19
N GLY A 236 -4.26 -17.51 15.06
CA GLY A 236 -3.50 -16.29 14.88
C GLY A 236 -3.13 -15.99 13.43
N GLN A 237 -2.38 -14.91 13.29
CA GLN A 237 -1.80 -14.44 12.04
C GLN A 237 -0.48 -13.70 12.33
N GLU A 238 0.24 -13.30 11.29
CA GLU A 238 1.44 -12.49 11.39
C GLU A 238 1.39 -11.33 10.38
N ASN A 239 1.77 -10.15 10.80
CA ASN A 239 1.84 -8.91 10.03
C ASN A 239 2.51 -7.81 10.86
N PRO A 240 2.94 -6.69 10.26
CA PRO A 240 3.34 -5.50 10.99
C PRO A 240 2.23 -4.97 11.92
N VAL A 241 2.62 -4.21 12.94
CA VAL A 241 1.74 -3.73 14.02
C VAL A 241 0.54 -2.89 13.54
N ASP A 242 0.68 -2.20 12.42
CA ASP A 242 -0.39 -1.40 11.81
C ASP A 242 -1.58 -2.24 11.35
N VAL A 243 -1.31 -3.47 10.88
CA VAL A 243 -2.35 -4.33 10.30
C VAL A 243 -3.37 -4.81 11.33
N PRO A 244 -2.99 -5.37 12.50
CA PRO A 244 -3.95 -5.71 13.53
C PRO A 244 -4.68 -4.48 14.07
N TYR A 245 -4.09 -3.29 14.03
CA TYR A 245 -4.75 -2.06 14.41
C TYR A 245 -5.78 -1.63 13.35
N SER A 246 -5.37 -1.39 12.12
CA SER A 246 -6.22 -0.83 11.06
C SER A 246 -7.35 -1.77 10.64
N ASN A 247 -7.13 -3.09 10.75
CA ASN A 247 -8.11 -4.13 10.42
C ASN A 247 -8.87 -4.65 11.66
N LYS A 248 -8.70 -4.00 12.82
CA LYS A 248 -9.41 -4.28 14.07
C LYS A 248 -9.25 -5.73 14.56
N PHE A 249 -8.09 -6.34 14.35
CA PHE A 249 -7.85 -7.71 14.82
C PHE A 249 -7.85 -7.80 16.35
N TYR A 250 -7.69 -6.68 17.07
CA TYR A 250 -7.87 -6.61 18.51
C TYR A 250 -9.28 -7.05 19.00
N GLU A 251 -10.28 -7.03 18.12
CA GLU A 251 -11.61 -7.55 18.44
C GLU A 251 -11.65 -9.09 18.51
N VAL A 252 -10.69 -9.77 17.86
CA VAL A 252 -10.67 -11.22 17.66
C VAL A 252 -9.33 -11.88 18.05
N GLN A 253 -8.34 -11.08 18.46
CA GLN A 253 -7.00 -11.53 18.88
C GLN A 253 -6.68 -10.91 20.25
N LYS A 254 -5.95 -11.67 21.08
CA LYS A 254 -5.64 -11.24 22.44
C LYS A 254 -4.18 -10.85 22.66
N TYR A 255 -3.27 -11.46 21.93
CA TYR A 255 -1.83 -11.30 22.15
C TYR A 255 -1.16 -10.79 20.88
N ILE A 256 -0.19 -9.89 21.05
CA ILE A 256 0.78 -9.50 20.03
C ILE A 256 2.19 -9.73 20.58
N SER A 257 2.98 -10.52 19.87
CA SER A 257 4.35 -10.84 20.25
C SER A 257 5.31 -10.28 19.22
N PHE A 258 6.21 -9.39 19.67
CA PHE A 258 7.20 -8.74 18.82
C PHE A 258 8.32 -9.71 18.51
N THR A 259 8.11 -10.49 17.48
CA THR A 259 9.05 -11.50 16.98
C THR A 259 10.05 -10.91 15.98
N ASN A 260 9.69 -9.82 15.31
CA ASN A 260 10.47 -9.15 14.26
C ASN A 260 11.07 -10.16 13.27
N HIS A 261 10.25 -11.12 12.85
CA HIS A 261 10.75 -12.32 12.20
C HIS A 261 11.06 -12.12 10.70
N MET A 262 10.40 -11.19 10.02
CA MET A 262 10.58 -10.94 8.61
C MET A 262 10.47 -9.46 8.27
N ALA A 263 11.30 -9.01 7.34
CA ALA A 263 11.12 -7.76 6.64
C ALA A 263 10.00 -7.89 5.59
N ASP A 264 9.42 -6.78 5.18
CA ASP A 264 8.45 -6.71 4.11
C ASP A 264 8.52 -5.35 3.39
N VAL A 265 8.13 -5.31 2.14
CA VAL A 265 8.19 -4.12 1.28
C VAL A 265 6.91 -4.04 0.47
N TRP A 266 6.34 -2.85 0.36
CA TRP A 266 5.30 -2.56 -0.60
C TRP A 266 5.93 -2.18 -1.94
N LEU A 267 5.62 -2.93 -2.98
CA LEU A 267 5.94 -2.60 -4.36
C LEU A 267 4.81 -1.75 -4.94
N VAL A 268 5.14 -0.56 -5.43
CA VAL A 268 4.22 0.36 -6.12
C VAL A 268 4.29 0.07 -7.60
N GLY A 269 3.40 -0.76 -8.08
CA GLY A 269 3.35 -1.20 -9.47
C GLY A 269 2.39 -0.39 -10.32
N ILE A 270 2.82 -0.03 -11.52
CA ILE A 270 1.97 0.54 -12.58
C ILE A 270 2.03 -0.36 -13.81
N ASN A 271 0.92 -0.53 -14.54
CA ASN A 271 0.95 -1.27 -15.79
C ASN A 271 1.92 -0.62 -16.78
N SER A 272 2.91 -1.36 -17.30
CA SER A 272 4.01 -0.81 -18.12
C SER A 272 3.51 -0.15 -19.40
N LYS A 273 2.46 -0.71 -20.03
CA LYS A 273 1.90 -0.13 -21.25
C LYS A 273 1.15 1.18 -20.95
N PHE A 274 0.41 1.23 -19.87
CA PHE A 274 -0.26 2.44 -19.41
C PHE A 274 0.78 3.53 -19.08
N TYR A 275 1.82 3.19 -18.32
CA TYR A 275 2.90 4.09 -17.96
C TYR A 275 3.63 4.65 -19.19
N ALA A 276 3.98 3.81 -20.15
CA ALA A 276 4.60 4.26 -21.41
C ALA A 276 3.70 5.17 -22.26
N GLY A 277 2.39 5.18 -22.03
CA GLY A 277 1.42 6.08 -22.67
C GLY A 277 1.30 7.45 -22.00
N LEU A 278 1.86 7.63 -20.81
CA LEU A 278 1.88 8.91 -20.11
C LEU A 278 2.86 9.89 -20.74
N THR A 279 2.64 11.19 -20.58
CA THR A 279 3.64 12.19 -20.97
C THR A 279 4.89 12.09 -20.11
N GLN A 280 6.02 12.60 -20.57
CA GLN A 280 7.26 12.61 -19.79
C GLN A 280 7.08 13.36 -18.46
N GLU A 281 6.35 14.50 -18.46
CA GLU A 281 6.04 15.26 -17.24
C GLU A 281 5.26 14.41 -16.22
N GLN A 282 4.31 13.59 -16.68
CA GLN A 282 3.54 12.70 -15.82
C GLN A 282 4.38 11.53 -15.28
N GLN A 283 5.24 10.95 -16.11
CA GLN A 283 6.18 9.89 -15.70
C GLN A 283 7.16 10.42 -14.66
N ASP A 284 7.76 11.59 -14.90
CA ASP A 284 8.69 12.23 -13.97
C ASP A 284 8.02 12.56 -12.63
N ALA A 285 6.77 13.03 -12.67
CA ALA A 285 5.97 13.31 -11.47
C ALA A 285 5.69 12.04 -10.64
N ILE A 286 5.33 10.94 -11.29
CA ILE A 286 5.10 9.64 -10.66
C ILE A 286 6.39 9.10 -10.03
N ASN A 287 7.50 9.10 -10.76
CA ASN A 287 8.78 8.58 -10.27
C ASN A 287 9.26 9.39 -9.07
N LYS A 288 9.25 10.72 -9.18
CA LYS A 288 9.65 11.61 -8.09
C LYS A 288 8.79 11.40 -6.84
N ALA A 289 7.47 11.23 -7.00
CA ALA A 289 6.58 10.94 -5.89
C ALA A 289 6.90 9.58 -5.24
N GLY A 290 7.21 8.56 -6.05
CA GLY A 290 7.59 7.23 -5.57
C GLY A 290 8.86 7.24 -4.72
N ASP A 291 9.89 7.93 -5.19
CA ASP A 291 11.17 8.06 -4.49
C ASP A 291 11.03 8.84 -3.18
N GLU A 292 10.33 9.96 -3.19
CA GLU A 292 10.18 10.81 -2.00
C GLU A 292 9.27 10.17 -0.94
N VAL A 293 8.26 9.39 -1.34
CA VAL A 293 7.39 8.69 -0.39
C VAL A 293 8.12 7.54 0.28
N GLN A 294 9.17 6.99 -0.28
CA GLN A 294 9.97 5.95 0.35
C GLN A 294 10.50 6.39 1.73
N GLN A 295 11.21 7.54 1.80
CA GLN A 295 11.71 8.08 3.07
C GLN A 295 10.58 8.60 3.96
N TRP A 296 9.62 9.33 3.38
CA TRP A 296 8.47 9.83 4.11
C TRP A 296 7.69 8.71 4.83
N ASN A 297 7.56 7.54 4.18
CA ASN A 297 6.88 6.37 4.76
C ASN A 297 7.64 5.79 5.96
N VAL A 298 8.99 5.76 5.93
CA VAL A 298 9.81 5.36 7.08
C VAL A 298 9.56 6.29 8.27
N ASP A 299 9.58 7.60 8.04
CA ASP A 299 9.36 8.60 9.08
C ASP A 299 7.94 8.49 9.66
N MET A 300 6.94 8.31 8.80
CA MET A 300 5.55 8.09 9.19
C MET A 300 5.37 6.84 10.05
N MET A 301 5.99 5.72 9.70
CA MET A 301 5.92 4.48 10.48
C MET A 301 6.59 4.64 11.84
N ALA A 302 7.77 5.26 11.90
CA ALA A 302 8.48 5.51 13.16
C ALA A 302 7.63 6.31 14.16
N GLU A 303 6.81 7.25 13.67
CA GLU A 303 5.87 8.01 14.49
C GLU A 303 4.64 7.19 14.90
N LYS A 304 4.07 6.41 13.96
CA LYS A 304 2.76 5.80 14.12
C LYS A 304 2.77 4.41 14.78
N ASP A 305 3.84 3.65 14.70
CA ASP A 305 3.89 2.28 15.24
C ASP A 305 3.63 2.24 16.75
N GLN A 306 4.19 3.20 17.50
CA GLN A 306 3.93 3.30 18.93
C GLN A 306 2.47 3.66 19.24
N LEU A 307 1.83 4.48 18.40
CA LEU A 307 0.42 4.83 18.54
C LEU A 307 -0.48 3.63 18.21
N ALA A 308 -0.14 2.87 17.18
CA ALA A 308 -0.85 1.64 16.83
C ALA A 308 -0.77 0.62 17.98
N LEU A 309 0.43 0.38 18.53
CA LEU A 309 0.62 -0.51 19.69
C LEU A 309 -0.21 -0.04 20.88
N SER A 310 -0.10 1.23 21.25
CA SER A 310 -0.87 1.77 22.38
C SER A 310 -2.37 1.58 22.18
N SER A 311 -2.86 1.77 20.95
CA SER A 311 -4.28 1.56 20.63
C SER A 311 -4.68 0.08 20.71
N LEU A 312 -3.80 -0.86 20.31
CA LEU A 312 -4.05 -2.29 20.48
C LEU A 312 -4.17 -2.67 21.96
N GLU A 313 -3.26 -2.15 22.80
CA GLU A 313 -3.27 -2.39 24.25
C GLU A 313 -4.50 -1.77 24.93
N GLU A 314 -4.89 -0.54 24.58
CA GLU A 314 -6.13 0.11 25.06
C GLU A 314 -7.38 -0.68 24.69
N ASN A 315 -7.36 -1.40 23.56
CA ASN A 315 -8.42 -2.31 23.12
C ASN A 315 -8.29 -3.73 23.70
N GLY A 316 -7.36 -3.96 24.62
CA GLY A 316 -7.28 -5.18 25.43
C GLY A 316 -6.32 -6.25 24.91
N MET A 317 -5.48 -5.95 23.93
CA MET A 317 -4.38 -6.85 23.54
C MET A 317 -3.24 -6.78 24.56
N GLU A 318 -2.63 -7.92 24.83
CA GLU A 318 -1.44 -8.04 25.66
C GLU A 318 -0.20 -8.15 24.75
N SER A 319 0.77 -7.24 24.92
CA SER A 319 2.01 -7.23 24.15
C SER A 319 3.18 -7.86 24.89
N ASN A 320 4.12 -8.47 24.17
CA ASN A 320 5.39 -8.91 24.72
C ASN A 320 6.51 -8.83 23.68
N GLN A 321 7.73 -8.66 24.18
CA GLN A 321 8.96 -8.72 23.39
C GLN A 321 9.63 -10.08 23.56
N LEU A 322 10.30 -10.58 22.52
CA LEU A 322 11.19 -11.73 22.66
C LEU A 322 12.44 -11.34 23.45
N LYS A 323 12.91 -12.28 24.26
CA LYS A 323 14.27 -12.20 24.83
C LYS A 323 15.29 -12.64 23.77
N ASP A 324 16.54 -12.19 23.93
CA ASP A 324 17.61 -12.47 22.96
C ASP A 324 17.80 -13.97 22.72
N GLU A 325 17.73 -14.79 23.77
CA GLU A 325 17.90 -16.24 23.66
C GLU A 325 16.76 -16.88 22.85
N ALA A 326 15.53 -16.37 23.00
CA ALA A 326 14.39 -16.84 22.24
C ALA A 326 14.48 -16.39 20.78
N ARG A 327 14.88 -15.14 20.54
CA ARG A 327 15.13 -14.63 19.19
C ARG A 327 16.18 -15.47 18.48
N GLN A 328 17.27 -15.83 19.17
CA GLN A 328 18.33 -16.67 18.62
C GLN A 328 17.82 -18.05 18.18
N GLN A 329 16.89 -18.66 18.91
CA GLN A 329 16.28 -19.93 18.52
C GLN A 329 15.50 -19.81 17.18
N PHE A 330 14.78 -18.72 16.97
CA PHE A 330 14.12 -18.45 15.69
C PHE A 330 15.11 -18.23 14.56
N VAL A 331 16.22 -17.54 14.82
CA VAL A 331 17.33 -17.34 13.87
C VAL A 331 17.93 -18.69 13.46
N GLU A 332 18.21 -19.57 14.41
CA GLU A 332 18.77 -20.92 14.15
C GLU A 332 17.81 -21.77 13.30
N ILE A 333 16.49 -21.68 13.55
CA ILE A 333 15.49 -22.34 12.70
C ILE A 333 15.54 -21.75 11.28
N SER A 334 15.59 -20.43 11.12
CA SER A 334 15.72 -19.80 9.80
C SER A 334 16.97 -20.28 9.06
N GLN A 335 18.11 -20.27 9.72
CA GLN A 335 19.39 -20.70 9.13
C GLN A 335 19.34 -22.17 8.67
N SER A 336 18.68 -23.05 9.43
CA SER A 336 18.51 -24.46 9.04
C SER A 336 17.69 -24.64 7.77
N LEU A 337 16.94 -23.62 7.36
CA LEU A 337 16.08 -23.63 6.15
C LEU A 337 16.71 -22.93 4.95
N TYR A 338 17.92 -22.39 5.04
CA TYR A 338 18.56 -21.70 3.92
C TYR A 338 18.61 -22.51 2.63
N PRO A 339 18.94 -23.82 2.63
CA PRO A 339 18.86 -24.64 1.42
C PRO A 339 17.44 -24.69 0.82
N LYS A 340 16.41 -24.62 1.67
CA LYS A 340 15.03 -24.56 1.20
C LYS A 340 14.63 -23.17 0.67
N PHE A 341 15.17 -22.12 1.25
CA PHE A 341 14.95 -20.75 0.78
C PHE A 341 15.63 -20.52 -0.58
N GLU A 342 16.83 -21.07 -0.82
CA GLU A 342 17.47 -21.08 -2.15
C GLU A 342 16.54 -21.65 -3.21
N GLU A 343 15.95 -22.83 -2.97
CA GLU A 343 14.98 -23.44 -3.87
C GLU A 343 13.76 -22.54 -4.15
N LEU A 344 13.32 -21.76 -3.16
CA LEU A 344 12.14 -20.90 -3.25
C LEU A 344 12.45 -19.53 -3.87
N ILE A 345 13.66 -19.02 -3.72
CA ILE A 345 14.13 -17.76 -4.32
C ILE A 345 14.50 -17.95 -5.78
N GLN A 346 15.01 -19.14 -6.15
CA GLN A 346 15.42 -19.53 -7.51
C GLN A 346 16.51 -18.61 -8.10
N ASP A 347 17.32 -17.99 -7.22
CA ASP A 347 18.43 -17.11 -7.60
C ASP A 347 19.47 -17.09 -6.46
N ASP A 348 20.44 -17.99 -6.56
CA ASP A 348 21.48 -18.17 -5.55
C ASP A 348 22.42 -16.95 -5.48
N ASP A 349 22.69 -16.33 -6.63
CA ASP A 349 23.55 -15.13 -6.69
C ASP A 349 22.90 -13.96 -5.95
N LEU A 350 21.58 -13.78 -6.10
CA LEU A 350 20.82 -12.76 -5.38
C LEU A 350 20.79 -13.02 -3.87
N LEU A 351 20.55 -14.28 -3.45
CA LEU A 351 20.53 -14.63 -2.03
C LEU A 351 21.91 -14.37 -1.39
N ASN A 352 22.99 -14.79 -2.06
CA ASN A 352 24.35 -14.55 -1.60
C ASN A 352 24.70 -13.06 -1.52
N ALA A 353 24.36 -12.27 -2.56
CA ALA A 353 24.57 -10.82 -2.55
C ALA A 353 23.77 -10.12 -1.44
N THR A 354 22.54 -10.57 -1.17
CA THR A 354 21.74 -10.03 -0.06
C THR A 354 22.33 -10.38 1.29
N ALA A 355 22.79 -11.62 1.48
CA ALA A 355 23.43 -12.07 2.71
C ALA A 355 24.74 -11.29 2.95
N GLU A 356 25.57 -11.11 1.91
CA GLU A 356 26.79 -10.29 2.00
C GLU A 356 26.46 -8.85 2.40
N PHE A 357 25.46 -8.24 1.75
CA PHE A 357 25.01 -6.88 2.07
C PHE A 357 24.59 -6.74 3.55
N THR A 358 23.87 -7.71 4.08
CA THR A 358 23.36 -7.70 5.45
C THR A 358 24.37 -8.24 6.49
N GLY A 359 25.56 -8.69 6.06
CA GLY A 359 26.57 -9.29 6.92
C GLY A 359 26.20 -10.68 7.44
N LYS A 360 25.32 -11.40 6.72
CA LYS A 360 24.91 -12.77 7.05
C LYS A 360 25.68 -13.78 6.18
N THR A 361 25.60 -15.05 6.54
CA THR A 361 26.10 -16.18 5.73
C THR A 361 24.97 -17.13 5.48
N VAL A 362 24.89 -17.66 4.25
CA VAL A 362 23.86 -18.59 3.77
C VAL A 362 24.47 -19.95 3.40
N GLU A 363 25.49 -20.40 4.19
CA GLU A 363 26.13 -21.72 4.05
C GLU A 363 25.39 -22.82 4.83
#